data_d08ae948066ef6a115d8d7c10864a03b
#
_entry.id   d08ae948066ef6a115d8d7c10864a03b
#
_cell.length_a   1.000
_cell.length_b   1.000
_cell.length_c   1.000
_cell.angle_alpha   90.00
_cell.angle_beta   90.00
_cell.angle_gamma   90.00
#
_symmetry.space_group_name_H-M   'P 1'
#
loop_
_entity.id
_entity.type
_entity.pdbx_description
1 polymer ?
#
loop_
_entity_poly.entity_id
_entity_poly.type
_entity_poly.pdbx_seq_one_letter_code
_entity_poly.pdbx_strand_id
1 'polypeptide(L)'
;MTAFNSVPLSRIFRLGIFISMFVLALLSFPEIAQAQWQATVGAQSESLGRQALAFLPNELWIHTGDNVTWTFDSDEIHTVTFQRAGQIRLAFQVGCPGFAADGSGSFNGTTCLSTPPLTKGQSFTITFPTAGNFKLVCLVHANMTGVVHVLDPSQPLPHQQDFYDDQAAEQRKSLLSDDHDLEHRHDSGHDHSAMNTVMAGIGEVSANGGGFQTLIVTRFMEPTKVIHAGETVEWTNFDPLARHTITFGVQPVNPVAPVNTTRDTDGALHGIVNSAADNVHSGVLGAAPQDQVSLPAPPPGVTRFRVTFPNPGEFPYICAIHGGLGMKGKVIVLP
;
A
#
# COMPACT_ATOMS: atom_id res chain seq x y z
N MET A 1 -4.98 89.36 78.43
CA MET A 1 -3.55 89.57 78.18
C MET A 1 -2.95 88.24 77.86
N THR A 2 -2.80 88.03 76.69
CA THR A 2 -1.80 87.44 75.84
C THR A 2 -0.75 86.56 76.48
N ALA A 3 -0.66 85.34 76.09
CA ALA A 3 0.55 84.59 75.96
C ALA A 3 0.41 83.41 74.93
N PHE A 4 1.19 83.52 73.89
CA PHE A 4 1.43 82.53 72.91
C PHE A 4 2.20 81.37 73.53
N ASN A 5 1.84 80.15 73.18
CA ASN A 5 2.80 79.02 73.28
C ASN A 5 2.72 78.11 72.10
N SER A 6 3.88 77.87 71.58
CA SER A 6 4.27 77.17 70.45
C SER A 6 4.11 75.66 70.57
N VAL A 7 3.71 75.05 69.50
CA VAL A 7 3.60 73.59 69.27
C VAL A 7 4.95 73.04 68.90
N PRO A 8 5.39 71.86 69.38
CA PRO A 8 6.51 71.13 68.78
C PRO A 8 6.11 70.05 67.80
N LEU A 9 6.92 69.92 66.80
CA LEU A 9 6.82 69.09 65.63
C LEU A 9 6.49 67.61 65.89
N SER A 10 5.64 67.14 65.00
CA SER A 10 5.27 65.77 64.75
C SER A 10 6.42 64.88 64.36
N ARG A 11 6.49 63.68 64.94
CA ARG A 11 7.30 62.59 64.46
C ARG A 11 6.55 61.95 63.25
N ILE A 12 7.16 62.07 62.13
CA ILE A 12 6.73 61.36 60.87
C ILE A 12 7.15 59.92 61.05
N PHE A 13 6.19 59.04 61.24
CA PHE A 13 6.36 57.58 61.06
C PHE A 13 6.50 57.29 59.60
N ARG A 14 7.72 56.96 59.17
CA ARG A 14 7.94 56.39 57.86
C ARG A 14 7.48 54.95 57.88
N LEU A 15 6.31 54.64 57.31
CA LEU A 15 5.83 53.35 57.03
C LEU A 15 6.58 52.85 55.77
N GLY A 16 7.56 52.03 55.99
CA GLY A 16 8.30 51.34 54.86
C GLY A 16 7.39 50.29 54.30
N ILE A 17 6.86 50.55 53.12
CA ILE A 17 6.16 49.54 52.29
C ILE A 17 7.26 48.65 51.71
N PHE A 18 7.46 47.44 52.26
CA PHE A 18 8.19 46.37 51.65
C PHE A 18 7.30 45.83 50.52
N ILE A 19 7.52 46.27 49.27
CA ILE A 19 7.01 45.63 48.09
C ILE A 19 7.84 44.37 47.91
N SER A 20 7.32 43.23 48.38
CA SER A 20 7.85 41.91 48.09
C SER A 20 7.55 41.61 46.60
N MET A 21 8.53 41.85 45.77
CA MET A 21 8.49 41.48 44.37
C MET A 21 8.63 39.94 44.27
N PHE A 22 7.49 39.28 44.30
CA PHE A 22 7.42 37.84 43.96
C PHE A 22 7.72 37.75 42.47
N VAL A 23 8.97 37.52 42.11
CA VAL A 23 9.37 37.12 40.76
C VAL A 23 8.83 35.70 40.55
N LEU A 24 7.64 35.62 39.98
CA LEU A 24 7.09 34.36 39.44
C LEU A 24 7.97 34.00 38.26
N ALA A 25 9.02 33.21 38.49
CA ALA A 25 9.76 32.55 37.42
C ALA A 25 8.76 31.62 36.73
N LEU A 26 8.20 32.08 35.62
CA LEU A 26 7.55 31.23 34.63
C LEU A 26 8.61 30.25 34.18
N LEU A 27 8.64 29.05 34.77
CA LEU A 27 9.29 27.89 34.23
C LEU A 27 8.57 27.60 32.92
N SER A 28 9.01 28.22 31.83
CA SER A 28 8.71 27.79 30.49
C SER A 28 9.35 26.43 30.37
N PHE A 29 8.57 25.37 30.62
CA PHE A 29 8.95 24.06 30.13
C PHE A 29 9.07 24.21 28.61
N PRO A 30 10.19 23.82 27.99
CA PRO A 30 10.24 23.79 26.55
C PRO A 30 9.09 22.90 26.10
N GLU A 31 8.13 23.48 25.41
CA GLU A 31 7.16 22.70 24.65
C GLU A 31 8.00 21.84 23.71
N ILE A 32 8.03 20.53 23.94
CA ILE A 32 8.74 19.61 23.05
C ILE A 32 8.00 19.74 21.72
N ALA A 33 8.61 20.45 20.78
CA ALA A 33 8.05 20.61 19.46
C ALA A 33 7.79 19.23 18.87
N GLN A 34 6.54 18.92 18.63
CA GLN A 34 6.09 17.68 18.05
C GLN A 34 6.67 17.56 16.63
N ALA A 35 7.50 16.55 16.39
CA ALA A 35 8.10 16.38 15.08
C ALA A 35 7.08 15.81 14.09
N GLN A 36 7.19 16.25 12.84
CA GLN A 36 6.37 15.82 11.72
C GLN A 36 7.24 14.97 10.79
N TRP A 37 7.01 13.66 10.79
CA TRP A 37 7.70 12.71 9.93
C TRP A 37 6.91 12.45 8.65
N GLN A 38 7.60 12.14 7.56
CA GLN A 38 7.02 11.86 6.27
C GLN A 38 7.39 10.45 5.80
N ALA A 39 6.43 9.78 5.17
CA ALA A 39 6.62 8.50 4.50
C ALA A 39 5.70 8.40 3.28
N THR A 40 6.00 7.50 2.37
CA THR A 40 5.22 7.26 1.16
C THR A 40 4.57 5.88 1.19
N VAL A 41 3.38 5.75 0.60
CA VAL A 41 2.65 4.50 0.45
C VAL A 41 2.52 4.17 -1.02
N GLY A 42 3.10 3.05 -1.42
CA GLY A 42 3.18 2.65 -2.81
C GLY A 42 4.13 3.52 -3.62
N ALA A 43 4.50 3.04 -4.76
CA ALA A 43 5.15 3.79 -5.83
C ALA A 43 4.85 3.12 -7.17
N GLN A 44 5.04 3.84 -8.27
CA GLN A 44 4.75 3.30 -9.59
C GLN A 44 5.73 3.84 -10.62
N SER A 45 5.93 3.07 -11.70
CA SER A 45 6.66 3.52 -12.88
C SER A 45 5.84 4.52 -13.69
N GLU A 46 6.49 5.31 -14.53
CA GLU A 46 5.80 6.25 -15.43
C GLU A 46 4.81 5.55 -16.38
N SER A 47 5.13 4.33 -16.79
CA SER A 47 4.25 3.51 -17.63
C SER A 47 3.07 2.90 -16.87
N LEU A 48 3.00 3.06 -15.55
CA LEU A 48 2.06 2.40 -14.63
C LEU A 48 2.15 0.87 -14.62
N GLY A 49 3.10 0.31 -15.35
CA GLY A 49 3.23 -1.14 -15.50
C GLY A 49 3.86 -1.82 -14.30
N ARG A 50 4.65 -1.10 -13.53
CA ARG A 50 5.30 -1.58 -12.31
C ARG A 50 4.73 -0.84 -11.12
N GLN A 51 4.29 -1.59 -10.12
CA GLN A 51 3.74 -1.07 -8.88
C GLN A 51 4.56 -1.61 -7.70
N ALA A 52 5.11 -0.72 -6.90
CA ALA A 52 5.77 -1.07 -5.65
C ALA A 52 4.72 -1.07 -4.52
N LEU A 53 4.38 -2.26 -4.04
CA LEU A 53 3.50 -2.45 -2.89
C LEU A 53 4.36 -2.37 -1.63
N ALA A 54 4.59 -1.15 -1.16
CA ALA A 54 5.55 -0.86 -0.10
C ALA A 54 5.16 0.37 0.72
N PHE A 55 5.55 0.38 1.99
CA PHE A 55 5.71 1.60 2.77
C PHE A 55 7.15 2.07 2.57
N LEU A 56 7.37 3.35 2.32
CA LEU A 56 8.68 3.90 1.92
C LEU A 56 9.03 5.13 2.77
N PRO A 57 9.98 5.00 3.72
CA PRO A 57 10.60 3.75 4.13
C PRO A 57 9.62 2.85 4.89
N ASN A 58 9.93 1.57 5.01
CA ASN A 58 9.09 0.64 5.77
C ASN A 58 9.50 0.49 7.25
N GLU A 59 10.46 1.27 7.72
CA GLU A 59 10.89 1.35 9.11
C GLU A 59 11.14 2.81 9.51
N LEU A 60 10.55 3.24 10.62
CA LEU A 60 10.70 4.58 11.17
C LEU A 60 10.97 4.52 12.67
N TRP A 61 11.85 5.38 13.17
CA TRP A 61 12.10 5.60 14.60
C TRP A 61 11.74 7.05 14.92
N ILE A 62 10.79 7.23 15.85
CA ILE A 62 10.22 8.51 16.22
C ILE A 62 10.09 8.62 17.75
N HIS A 63 9.71 9.77 18.27
CA HIS A 63 9.39 9.93 19.70
C HIS A 63 7.89 9.86 19.98
N THR A 64 7.56 9.61 21.24
CA THR A 64 6.17 9.75 21.70
C THR A 64 5.69 11.20 21.50
N GLY A 65 4.46 11.30 20.97
CA GLY A 65 3.86 12.57 20.61
C GLY A 65 4.08 12.97 19.16
N ASP A 66 5.06 12.42 18.48
CA ASP A 66 5.33 12.72 17.07
C ASP A 66 4.20 12.26 16.14
N ASN A 67 4.15 12.91 14.98
CA ASN A 67 3.23 12.58 13.89
C ASN A 67 3.99 11.96 12.72
N VAL A 68 3.38 10.99 12.06
CA VAL A 68 3.83 10.51 10.75
C VAL A 68 2.72 10.78 9.75
N THR A 69 3.07 11.39 8.62
CA THR A 69 2.19 11.56 7.47
C THR A 69 2.61 10.61 6.35
N TRP A 70 1.70 9.74 5.97
CA TRP A 70 1.84 8.86 4.81
C TRP A 70 1.15 9.50 3.61
N THR A 71 1.92 9.73 2.53
CA THR A 71 1.40 10.21 1.24
C THR A 71 1.35 9.04 0.25
N PHE A 72 0.20 8.83 -0.36
CA PHE A 72 -0.01 7.76 -1.35
C PHE A 72 0.51 8.19 -2.72
N ASP A 73 1.42 7.42 -3.31
CA ASP A 73 2.08 7.71 -4.59
C ASP A 73 1.94 6.59 -5.63
N SER A 74 0.85 5.86 -5.57
CA SER A 74 0.50 4.79 -6.49
C SER A 74 -0.99 4.85 -6.82
N ASP A 75 -1.35 4.58 -8.09
CA ASP A 75 -2.74 4.43 -8.50
C ASP A 75 -3.33 3.07 -8.07
N GLU A 76 -2.48 2.16 -7.61
CA GLU A 76 -2.91 0.96 -6.89
C GLU A 76 -3.44 1.35 -5.51
N ILE A 77 -4.49 0.67 -5.06
CA ILE A 77 -5.14 0.98 -3.78
C ILE A 77 -4.37 0.40 -2.59
N HIS A 78 -4.19 1.20 -1.56
CA HIS A 78 -3.52 0.76 -0.32
C HIS A 78 -4.29 1.19 0.93
N THR A 79 -3.93 0.60 2.08
CA THR A 79 -4.31 1.08 3.40
C THR A 79 -3.08 1.26 4.27
N VAL A 80 -3.11 2.25 5.16
CA VAL A 80 -2.20 2.38 6.30
C VAL A 80 -2.93 1.83 7.51
N THR A 81 -2.50 0.67 8.02
CA THR A 81 -3.21 -0.03 9.09
C THR A 81 -2.26 -0.42 10.20
N PHE A 82 -2.55 0.03 11.41
CA PHE A 82 -1.89 -0.39 12.65
C PHE A 82 -2.78 -1.35 13.41
N GLN A 83 -2.25 -2.50 13.75
CA GLN A 83 -2.94 -3.54 14.50
C GLN A 83 -2.45 -3.55 15.94
N ARG A 84 -3.33 -3.87 16.89
CA ARG A 84 -2.90 -4.09 18.28
C ARG A 84 -1.95 -5.28 18.38
N ALA A 85 -1.13 -5.31 19.41
CA ALA A 85 -0.21 -6.43 19.67
C ALA A 85 -0.96 -7.77 19.70
N GLY A 86 -0.39 -8.77 19.02
CA GLY A 86 -0.96 -10.12 18.93
C GLY A 86 -2.21 -10.25 18.05
N GLN A 87 -2.66 -9.21 17.40
CA GLN A 87 -3.78 -9.29 16.48
C GLN A 87 -3.36 -9.94 15.17
N ILE A 88 -4.14 -10.94 14.72
CA ILE A 88 -3.99 -11.52 13.38
C ILE A 88 -4.39 -10.46 12.35
N ARG A 89 -3.67 -10.42 11.23
CA ARG A 89 -3.99 -9.51 10.12
C ARG A 89 -5.45 -9.69 9.71
N LEU A 90 -6.20 -8.60 9.71
CA LEU A 90 -7.60 -8.59 9.31
C LEU A 90 -7.72 -8.77 7.79
N ALA A 91 -8.79 -9.42 7.35
CA ALA A 91 -9.17 -9.39 5.95
C ALA A 91 -9.65 -7.97 5.57
N PHE A 92 -9.34 -7.56 4.35
CA PHE A 92 -9.71 -6.22 3.86
C PHE A 92 -11.22 -5.93 4.02
N GLN A 93 -12.08 -6.91 3.74
CA GLN A 93 -13.54 -6.77 3.82
C GLN A 93 -14.05 -6.59 5.24
N VAL A 94 -13.31 -7.07 6.24
CA VAL A 94 -13.68 -6.91 7.66
C VAL A 94 -13.30 -5.53 8.15
N GLY A 95 -12.18 -5.00 7.61
CA GLY A 95 -11.64 -3.70 7.99
C GLY A 95 -11.15 -3.64 9.43
N CYS A 96 -10.91 -2.43 9.88
CA CYS A 96 -10.48 -2.08 11.22
C CYS A 96 -11.49 -1.08 11.79
N PRO A 97 -11.98 -1.25 13.03
CA PRO A 97 -13.03 -0.38 13.56
C PRO A 97 -12.65 1.10 13.70
N GLY A 98 -11.38 1.44 13.62
CA GLY A 98 -10.87 2.80 13.82
C GLY A 98 -10.61 3.57 12.53
N PHE A 99 -11.57 3.67 11.60
CA PHE A 99 -11.42 4.58 10.47
C PHE A 99 -11.53 6.03 10.92
N ALA A 100 -10.48 6.82 10.65
CA ALA A 100 -10.54 8.26 10.80
C ALA A 100 -11.07 8.88 9.50
N ALA A 101 -12.24 9.51 9.59
CA ALA A 101 -12.92 10.09 8.42
C ALA A 101 -12.25 11.40 7.93
N ASP A 102 -11.41 12.04 8.77
CA ASP A 102 -10.78 13.33 8.53
C ASP A 102 -9.32 13.24 8.03
N GLY A 103 -8.82 12.05 7.71
CA GLY A 103 -7.45 11.85 7.26
C GLY A 103 -6.40 11.96 8.38
N SER A 104 -6.82 11.91 9.64
CA SER A 104 -5.94 11.91 10.82
C SER A 104 -6.33 10.83 11.82
N GLY A 105 -5.42 10.44 12.70
CA GLY A 105 -5.68 9.46 13.74
C GLY A 105 -4.66 9.52 14.87
N SER A 106 -4.94 8.78 15.93
CA SER A 106 -4.01 8.57 17.03
C SER A 106 -3.93 7.07 17.33
N PHE A 107 -2.73 6.54 17.41
CA PHE A 107 -2.51 5.12 17.65
C PHE A 107 -1.61 4.88 18.86
N ASN A 108 -2.16 4.22 19.87
CA ASN A 108 -1.49 3.90 21.13
C ASN A 108 -1.25 2.39 21.35
N GLY A 109 -1.50 1.57 20.33
CA GLY A 109 -1.32 0.10 20.41
C GLY A 109 -2.50 -0.67 21.00
N THR A 110 -3.55 -0.04 21.52
CA THR A 110 -4.66 -0.73 22.21
C THR A 110 -5.78 -1.18 21.29
N THR A 111 -6.05 -0.41 20.26
CA THR A 111 -7.10 -0.67 19.27
C THR A 111 -6.53 -0.58 17.85
N CYS A 112 -7.12 -1.33 16.94
CA CYS A 112 -6.77 -1.23 15.53
C CYS A 112 -7.14 0.14 14.96
N LEU A 113 -6.27 0.71 14.13
CA LEU A 113 -6.52 1.93 13.35
C LEU A 113 -6.19 1.68 11.89
N SER A 114 -7.03 2.10 10.96
CA SER A 114 -6.80 1.95 9.52
C SER A 114 -7.35 3.13 8.74
N THR A 115 -6.71 3.42 7.60
CA THR A 115 -7.33 4.24 6.56
C THR A 115 -8.43 3.46 5.83
N PRO A 116 -9.35 4.14 5.14
CA PRO A 116 -10.02 3.55 4.00
C PRO A 116 -9.00 3.19 2.90
N PRO A 117 -9.43 2.50 1.81
CA PRO A 117 -8.61 2.36 0.62
C PRO A 117 -8.29 3.73 0.02
N LEU A 118 -7.01 4.04 -0.13
CA LEU A 118 -6.52 5.31 -0.66
C LEU A 118 -5.58 5.06 -1.85
N THR A 119 -5.47 6.07 -2.71
CA THR A 119 -4.66 6.07 -3.93
C THR A 119 -3.84 7.33 -4.03
N LYS A 120 -3.10 7.48 -5.10
CA LYS A 120 -2.21 8.61 -5.39
C LYS A 120 -2.81 9.98 -5.08
N GLY A 121 -2.01 10.82 -4.43
CA GLY A 121 -2.37 12.19 -4.07
C GLY A 121 -3.13 12.35 -2.75
N GLN A 122 -3.55 11.25 -2.13
CA GLN A 122 -4.17 11.26 -0.80
C GLN A 122 -3.11 11.11 0.29
N SER A 123 -3.42 11.54 1.49
CA SER A 123 -2.52 11.42 2.64
C SER A 123 -3.28 11.10 3.92
N PHE A 124 -2.55 10.58 4.90
CA PHE A 124 -3.08 10.24 6.21
C PHE A 124 -2.03 10.46 7.29
N THR A 125 -2.39 11.18 8.35
CA THR A 125 -1.49 11.52 9.45
C THR A 125 -1.88 10.79 10.73
N ILE A 126 -0.91 10.17 11.40
CA ILE A 126 -1.11 9.48 12.68
C ILE A 126 -0.18 10.05 13.73
N THR A 127 -0.74 10.36 14.90
CA THR A 127 -0.01 10.70 16.13
C THR A 127 0.26 9.45 16.95
N PHE A 128 1.46 9.32 17.53
CA PHE A 128 1.87 8.20 18.38
C PHE A 128 2.10 8.64 19.83
N PRO A 129 1.06 8.65 20.69
CA PRO A 129 1.17 9.16 22.06
C PRO A 129 1.88 8.20 23.04
N THR A 130 2.22 7.00 22.64
CA THR A 130 2.75 5.94 23.52
C THR A 130 3.97 5.28 22.88
N ALA A 131 5.01 5.05 23.67
CA ALA A 131 6.19 4.31 23.25
C ALA A 131 5.86 2.85 22.95
N GLY A 132 6.54 2.26 21.95
CA GLY A 132 6.34 0.87 21.53
C GLY A 132 6.85 0.58 20.13
N ASN A 133 6.73 -0.68 19.71
CA ASN A 133 7.02 -1.12 18.35
C ASN A 133 5.70 -1.49 17.67
N PHE A 134 5.30 -0.72 16.70
CA PHE A 134 3.99 -0.82 16.08
C PHE A 134 4.10 -1.33 14.65
N LYS A 135 3.55 -2.53 14.42
CA LYS A 135 3.51 -3.13 13.09
C LYS A 135 2.51 -2.42 12.21
N LEU A 136 2.97 -2.03 11.04
CA LEU A 136 2.21 -1.42 9.96
C LEU A 136 1.94 -2.45 8.86
N VAL A 137 0.71 -2.52 8.37
CA VAL A 137 0.30 -3.44 7.30
C VAL A 137 -0.64 -2.75 6.32
N CYS A 138 -0.60 -3.19 5.06
CA CYS A 138 -1.67 -2.92 4.11
C CYS A 138 -2.70 -4.07 4.20
N LEU A 139 -4.00 -3.77 4.31
CA LEU A 139 -5.04 -4.80 4.33
C LEU A 139 -5.35 -5.34 2.94
N VAL A 140 -5.06 -4.57 1.88
CA VAL A 140 -5.25 -5.01 0.48
C VAL A 140 -4.15 -5.99 0.08
N HIS A 141 -2.88 -5.66 0.37
CA HIS A 141 -1.70 -6.41 -0.09
C HIS A 141 -1.01 -7.12 1.08
N ALA A 142 -1.00 -8.45 1.04
CA ALA A 142 -0.58 -9.27 2.18
C ALA A 142 0.88 -9.08 2.60
N ASN A 143 1.78 -8.92 1.64
CA ASN A 143 3.23 -8.76 1.87
C ASN A 143 3.68 -7.30 1.70
N MET A 144 2.85 -6.37 2.14
CA MET A 144 3.18 -4.96 2.29
C MET A 144 3.11 -4.63 3.78
N THR A 145 4.27 -4.62 4.44
CA THR A 145 4.38 -4.41 5.88
C THR A 145 5.50 -3.45 6.23
N GLY A 146 5.41 -2.86 7.42
CA GLY A 146 6.41 -1.97 7.98
C GLY A 146 6.33 -1.93 9.50
N VAL A 147 7.16 -1.10 10.12
CA VAL A 147 7.20 -0.89 11.56
C VAL A 147 7.48 0.58 11.90
N VAL A 148 6.83 1.08 12.94
CA VAL A 148 7.16 2.35 13.57
C VAL A 148 7.61 2.06 15.01
N HIS A 149 8.85 2.42 15.30
CA HIS A 149 9.45 2.36 16.62
C HIS A 149 9.27 3.72 17.30
N VAL A 150 8.51 3.76 18.36
CA VAL A 150 8.21 4.97 19.12
C VAL A 150 8.99 4.95 20.42
N LEU A 151 9.97 5.84 20.57
CA LEU A 151 10.84 5.94 21.72
C LEU A 151 10.34 6.98 22.74
N ASP A 152 10.80 6.84 23.96
CA ASP A 152 10.69 7.93 24.95
C ASP A 152 11.54 9.12 24.49
N PRO A 153 11.09 10.39 24.68
CA PRO A 153 11.82 11.57 24.22
C PRO A 153 13.23 11.75 24.83
N SER A 154 13.52 11.06 25.92
CA SER A 154 14.86 11.04 26.53
C SER A 154 15.87 10.16 25.80
N GLN A 155 15.43 9.29 24.91
CA GLN A 155 16.27 8.41 24.11
C GLN A 155 16.62 9.07 22.77
N PRO A 156 17.88 9.01 22.31
CA PRO A 156 18.24 9.58 21.02
C PRO A 156 17.62 8.78 19.86
N LEU A 157 17.14 9.48 18.85
CA LEU A 157 16.74 8.83 17.59
C LEU A 157 17.97 8.40 16.80
N PRO A 158 17.95 7.21 16.16
CA PRO A 158 19.07 6.75 15.35
C PRO A 158 19.27 7.58 14.08
N HIS A 159 18.21 8.15 13.54
CA HIS A 159 18.19 8.87 12.28
C HIS A 159 17.24 10.07 12.32
N GLN A 160 17.43 10.99 11.35
CA GLN A 160 16.55 12.13 11.07
C GLN A 160 15.79 11.91 9.76
N GLN A 161 14.90 12.82 9.38
CA GLN A 161 14.04 12.68 8.20
C GLN A 161 14.83 12.49 6.91
N ASP A 162 15.95 13.19 6.74
CA ASP A 162 16.81 13.10 5.56
C ASP A 162 17.30 11.67 5.29
N PHE A 163 17.68 10.94 6.34
CA PHE A 163 18.05 9.54 6.21
C PHE A 163 16.87 8.69 5.70
N TYR A 164 15.65 8.93 6.19
CA TYR A 164 14.46 8.21 5.79
C TYR A 164 14.04 8.56 4.36
N ASP A 165 14.25 9.79 3.93
CA ASP A 165 14.00 10.22 2.55
C ASP A 165 14.95 9.51 1.58
N ASP A 166 16.24 9.43 1.91
CA ASP A 166 17.23 8.69 1.12
C ASP A 166 16.91 7.18 1.08
N GLN A 167 16.57 6.59 2.23
CA GLN A 167 16.17 5.18 2.31
C GLN A 167 14.92 4.89 1.47
N ALA A 168 13.90 5.76 1.53
CA ALA A 168 12.69 5.64 0.73
C ALA A 168 12.99 5.72 -0.78
N ALA A 169 13.87 6.65 -1.17
CA ALA A 169 14.30 6.79 -2.56
C ALA A 169 15.05 5.56 -3.07
N GLU A 170 15.94 5.00 -2.28
CA GLU A 170 16.67 3.77 -2.60
C GLU A 170 15.74 2.56 -2.70
N GLN A 171 14.83 2.39 -1.75
CA GLN A 171 13.83 1.31 -1.78
C GLN A 171 12.91 1.45 -3.00
N ARG A 172 12.43 2.66 -3.29
CA ARG A 172 11.63 2.96 -4.49
C ARG A 172 12.38 2.60 -5.76
N LYS A 173 13.63 3.03 -5.88
CA LYS A 173 14.49 2.76 -7.02
C LYS A 173 14.70 1.25 -7.20
N SER A 174 15.03 0.53 -6.13
CA SER A 174 15.24 -0.92 -6.16
C SER A 174 13.99 -1.67 -6.62
N LEU A 175 12.80 -1.28 -6.10
CA LEU A 175 11.54 -1.94 -6.45
C LEU A 175 11.07 -1.63 -7.88
N LEU A 176 11.36 -0.42 -8.39
CA LEU A 176 10.88 0.01 -9.71
C LEU A 176 11.96 -0.11 -10.79
N SER A 177 13.18 -0.53 -10.44
CA SER A 177 14.25 -0.70 -11.41
C SER A 177 13.84 -1.67 -12.52
N ASP A 178 14.34 -1.37 -13.71
CA ASP A 178 14.02 -2.13 -14.91
C ASP A 178 14.94 -3.36 -15.00
N ASP A 179 14.93 -4.19 -13.94
CA ASP A 179 15.65 -5.43 -13.99
C ASP A 179 14.96 -6.37 -14.98
N HIS A 180 15.51 -6.40 -16.20
CA HIS A 180 15.20 -7.39 -17.25
C HIS A 180 15.21 -8.83 -16.71
N ASP A 181 15.84 -9.05 -15.56
CA ASP A 181 15.96 -10.35 -14.93
C ASP A 181 14.64 -10.95 -14.43
N LEU A 182 13.64 -10.14 -14.07
CA LEU A 182 12.38 -10.69 -13.56
C LEU A 182 11.61 -11.42 -14.67
N GLU A 183 11.52 -10.82 -15.85
CA GLU A 183 10.89 -11.43 -17.02
C GLU A 183 11.69 -12.67 -17.49
N HIS A 184 13.03 -12.56 -17.55
CA HIS A 184 13.90 -13.67 -17.98
C HIS A 184 14.00 -14.82 -16.98
N ARG A 185 13.91 -14.55 -15.65
CA ARG A 185 13.91 -15.62 -14.64
C ARG A 185 12.68 -16.52 -14.75
N HIS A 186 11.53 -15.96 -15.12
CA HIS A 186 10.31 -16.73 -15.34
C HIS A 186 10.30 -17.43 -16.69
N ASP A 187 10.93 -16.85 -17.70
CA ASP A 187 11.00 -17.42 -19.05
C ASP A 187 11.92 -18.66 -19.13
N SER A 188 12.97 -18.71 -18.30
CA SER A 188 13.95 -19.80 -18.28
C SER A 188 13.46 -21.11 -17.62
N GLY A 189 12.34 -21.09 -16.92
CA GLY A 189 11.82 -22.25 -16.17
C GLY A 189 10.67 -23.01 -16.84
N HIS A 190 10.03 -22.42 -17.82
CA HIS A 190 8.87 -23.01 -18.49
C HIS A 190 9.07 -22.97 -20.02
N ASP A 191 8.99 -24.13 -20.66
CA ASP A 191 8.96 -24.24 -22.13
C ASP A 191 7.61 -23.68 -22.62
N HIS A 192 7.54 -22.38 -22.86
CA HIS A 192 6.36 -21.69 -23.39
C HIS A 192 6.18 -21.90 -24.90
N SER A 193 7.15 -22.56 -25.55
CA SER A 193 7.13 -22.77 -27.01
C SER A 193 6.12 -23.80 -27.47
N ALA A 194 5.64 -24.66 -26.57
CA ALA A 194 4.76 -25.78 -26.91
C ALA A 194 3.27 -25.49 -26.79
N MET A 195 2.89 -24.37 -26.13
CA MET A 195 1.48 -23.96 -25.96
C MET A 195 1.33 -22.45 -26.17
N ASN A 196 0.20 -22.06 -26.75
CA ASN A 196 -0.17 -20.64 -26.89
C ASN A 196 -0.49 -20.06 -25.50
N THR A 197 0.55 -19.80 -24.68
CA THR A 197 0.41 -19.28 -23.32
C THR A 197 0.70 -17.79 -23.24
N VAL A 198 0.06 -17.11 -22.27
CA VAL A 198 0.29 -15.70 -21.91
C VAL A 198 0.38 -15.60 -20.40
N MET A 199 1.44 -15.01 -19.88
CA MET A 199 1.53 -14.72 -18.44
C MET A 199 0.73 -13.46 -18.12
N ALA A 200 -0.17 -13.57 -17.14
CA ALA A 200 -0.99 -12.46 -16.64
C ALA A 200 -0.37 -11.91 -15.36
N GLY A 201 0.62 -11.04 -15.50
CA GLY A 201 1.37 -10.46 -14.40
C GLY A 201 2.48 -11.35 -13.86
N ILE A 202 3.48 -10.74 -13.29
CA ILE A 202 4.56 -11.35 -12.51
C ILE A 202 4.83 -10.45 -11.30
N GLY A 203 5.47 -10.99 -10.25
CA GLY A 203 5.82 -10.20 -9.08
C GLY A 203 6.92 -10.84 -8.26
N GLU A 204 7.56 -10.05 -7.41
CA GLU A 204 8.61 -10.49 -6.50
C GLU A 204 8.41 -9.89 -5.12
N VAL A 205 8.54 -10.73 -4.09
CA VAL A 205 8.50 -10.31 -2.70
C VAL A 205 9.92 -10.22 -2.16
N SER A 206 10.26 -9.09 -1.58
CA SER A 206 11.50 -8.86 -0.85
C SER A 206 11.23 -8.56 0.63
N ALA A 207 12.22 -8.78 1.47
CA ALA A 207 12.18 -8.48 2.89
C ALA A 207 13.42 -7.69 3.32
N ASN A 208 13.22 -6.74 4.23
CA ASN A 208 14.28 -5.99 4.87
C ASN A 208 13.97 -5.80 6.38
N GLY A 209 14.73 -4.94 7.08
CA GLY A 209 14.56 -4.72 8.52
C GLY A 209 13.15 -4.31 8.94
N GLY A 210 12.47 -3.49 8.12
CA GLY A 210 11.13 -2.99 8.40
C GLY A 210 10.00 -3.98 8.07
N GLY A 211 10.23 -4.96 7.18
CA GLY A 211 9.21 -5.92 6.79
C GLY A 211 9.28 -6.34 5.33
N PHE A 212 8.10 -6.62 4.76
CA PHE A 212 7.95 -7.09 3.38
C PHE A 212 7.54 -5.97 2.44
N GLN A 213 8.11 -6.02 1.25
CA GLN A 213 7.80 -5.16 0.11
C GLN A 213 7.60 -6.04 -1.12
N THR A 214 6.77 -5.62 -2.06
CA THR A 214 6.51 -6.40 -3.26
C THR A 214 6.56 -5.51 -4.49
N LEU A 215 7.29 -5.93 -5.52
CA LEU A 215 7.10 -5.43 -6.87
C LEU A 215 6.05 -6.29 -7.57
N ILE A 216 5.10 -5.67 -8.22
CA ILE A 216 4.20 -6.33 -9.19
C ILE A 216 4.32 -5.67 -10.56
N VAL A 217 4.21 -6.49 -11.60
CA VAL A 217 4.16 -6.04 -13.00
C VAL A 217 2.76 -6.30 -13.53
N THR A 218 1.97 -5.23 -13.65
CA THR A 218 0.58 -5.26 -14.11
C THR A 218 0.52 -5.21 -15.64
N ARG A 219 1.08 -6.23 -16.29
CA ARG A 219 1.12 -6.40 -17.76
C ARG A 219 0.84 -7.85 -18.12
N PHE A 220 0.28 -8.05 -19.30
CA PHE A 220 0.34 -9.36 -19.96
C PHE A 220 1.70 -9.47 -20.64
N MET A 221 2.45 -10.50 -20.31
CA MET A 221 3.68 -10.82 -21.03
C MET A 221 3.28 -11.40 -22.40
N GLU A 222 3.90 -10.92 -23.46
CA GLU A 222 3.42 -11.10 -24.83
C GLU A 222 2.01 -10.52 -25.02
N PRO A 223 1.82 -9.20 -24.94
CA PRO A 223 0.50 -8.56 -24.98
C PRO A 223 -0.22 -8.74 -26.33
N THR A 224 0.50 -9.19 -27.38
CA THR A 224 -0.07 -9.58 -28.68
C THR A 224 0.29 -11.02 -28.97
N LYS A 225 -0.72 -11.90 -28.96
CA LYS A 225 -0.56 -13.32 -29.31
C LYS A 225 -1.12 -13.57 -30.70
N VAL A 226 -0.36 -14.25 -31.56
CA VAL A 226 -0.80 -14.60 -32.91
C VAL A 226 -1.00 -16.12 -32.98
N ILE A 227 -2.17 -16.55 -33.41
CA ILE A 227 -2.60 -17.94 -33.51
C ILE A 227 -3.39 -18.18 -34.81
N HIS A 228 -3.77 -19.44 -35.11
CA HIS A 228 -4.69 -19.76 -36.17
C HIS A 228 -6.11 -20.06 -35.66
N ALA A 229 -7.07 -19.99 -36.58
CA ALA A 229 -8.47 -20.31 -36.28
C ALA A 229 -8.62 -21.74 -35.73
N GLY A 230 -9.37 -21.89 -34.65
CA GLY A 230 -9.56 -23.13 -33.92
C GLY A 230 -8.57 -23.36 -32.79
N GLU A 231 -7.50 -22.58 -32.70
CA GLU A 231 -6.52 -22.72 -31.61
C GLU A 231 -6.99 -22.09 -30.30
N THR A 232 -6.36 -22.51 -29.22
CA THR A 232 -6.65 -22.07 -27.85
C THR A 232 -5.44 -21.35 -27.25
N VAL A 233 -5.68 -20.24 -26.56
CA VAL A 233 -4.69 -19.55 -25.74
C VAL A 233 -4.98 -19.84 -24.28
N GLU A 234 -3.92 -20.11 -23.49
CA GLU A 234 -4.00 -20.26 -22.04
C GLU A 234 -3.33 -19.07 -21.33
N TRP A 235 -4.02 -18.47 -20.36
CA TRP A 235 -3.48 -17.46 -19.45
C TRP A 235 -3.22 -18.07 -18.08
N THR A 236 -2.04 -17.77 -17.53
CA THR A 236 -1.63 -18.14 -16.18
C THR A 236 -1.17 -16.88 -15.44
N ASN A 237 -1.35 -16.84 -14.11
CA ASN A 237 -0.87 -15.74 -13.28
C ASN A 237 0.37 -16.20 -12.49
N PHE A 238 1.48 -15.49 -12.67
CA PHE A 238 2.74 -15.70 -11.93
C PHE A 238 3.02 -14.62 -10.89
N ASP A 239 2.07 -13.69 -10.69
CA ASP A 239 2.16 -12.73 -9.60
C ASP A 239 1.79 -13.42 -8.28
N PRO A 240 2.72 -13.52 -7.32
CA PRO A 240 2.48 -14.25 -6.07
C PRO A 240 1.44 -13.59 -5.16
N LEU A 241 1.07 -12.33 -5.41
CA LEU A 241 0.15 -11.56 -4.59
C LEU A 241 -1.02 -10.99 -5.36
N ALA A 242 -0.74 -10.33 -6.49
CA ALA A 242 -1.78 -9.65 -7.25
C ALA A 242 -2.62 -10.65 -8.03
N ARG A 243 -3.87 -10.31 -8.15
CA ARG A 243 -4.84 -11.08 -8.91
C ARG A 243 -5.16 -10.36 -10.19
N HIS A 244 -5.27 -11.12 -11.25
CA HIS A 244 -5.58 -10.58 -12.56
C HIS A 244 -6.86 -11.19 -13.11
N THR A 245 -7.40 -10.62 -14.16
CA THR A 245 -8.52 -11.16 -14.93
C THR A 245 -8.21 -11.10 -16.41
N ILE A 246 -8.85 -11.95 -17.18
CA ILE A 246 -8.85 -11.87 -18.63
C ILE A 246 -10.29 -11.63 -19.07
N THR A 247 -10.51 -10.48 -19.71
CA THR A 247 -11.84 -10.00 -20.06
C THR A 247 -11.91 -9.61 -21.52
N PHE A 248 -12.70 -10.34 -22.29
CA PHE A 248 -13.08 -10.01 -23.66
C PHE A 248 -14.46 -9.34 -23.65
N GLY A 249 -14.65 -8.34 -24.51
CA GLY A 249 -15.91 -7.62 -24.62
C GLY A 249 -16.18 -6.66 -23.45
N VAL A 250 -17.38 -6.67 -22.91
CA VAL A 250 -17.82 -5.73 -21.86
C VAL A 250 -17.27 -6.14 -20.50
N GLN A 251 -16.65 -5.17 -19.83
CA GLN A 251 -16.15 -5.37 -18.47
C GLN A 251 -17.30 -5.63 -17.50
N PRO A 252 -17.27 -6.73 -16.71
CA PRO A 252 -18.31 -7.04 -15.74
C PRO A 252 -18.28 -6.06 -14.56
N VAL A 253 -19.44 -5.74 -14.00
CA VAL A 253 -19.56 -4.91 -12.79
C VAL A 253 -18.88 -5.57 -11.59
N ASN A 254 -18.94 -6.90 -11.50
CA ASN A 254 -18.24 -7.70 -10.50
C ASN A 254 -17.16 -8.55 -11.19
N PRO A 255 -15.87 -8.15 -11.11
CA PRO A 255 -14.79 -8.88 -11.75
C PRO A 255 -14.40 -10.18 -11.04
N VAL A 256 -15.03 -10.53 -9.94
CA VAL A 256 -14.70 -11.75 -9.18
C VAL A 256 -15.24 -13.00 -9.85
N ALA A 257 -16.46 -12.94 -10.39
CA ALA A 257 -17.16 -14.10 -10.95
C ALA A 257 -16.87 -14.28 -12.45
N PRO A 258 -16.59 -15.51 -12.93
CA PRO A 258 -16.43 -15.77 -14.36
C PRO A 258 -17.74 -15.61 -15.12
N VAL A 259 -17.63 -15.28 -16.42
CA VAL A 259 -18.77 -15.09 -17.32
C VAL A 259 -18.56 -15.87 -18.61
N ASN A 260 -19.56 -16.62 -19.05
CA ASN A 260 -19.58 -17.42 -20.27
C ASN A 260 -18.38 -18.39 -20.37
N THR A 261 -18.15 -19.12 -19.28
CA THR A 261 -17.07 -20.10 -19.18
C THR A 261 -17.61 -21.45 -18.71
N THR A 262 -16.91 -22.51 -19.08
CA THR A 262 -17.05 -23.85 -18.54
C THR A 262 -15.78 -24.25 -17.80
N ARG A 263 -15.76 -25.41 -17.15
CA ARG A 263 -14.57 -25.93 -16.49
C ARG A 263 -14.07 -27.17 -17.19
N ASP A 264 -12.81 -27.16 -17.57
CA ASP A 264 -12.13 -28.32 -18.13
C ASP A 264 -11.89 -29.42 -17.07
N THR A 265 -11.61 -30.62 -17.48
CA THR A 265 -11.36 -31.78 -16.58
C THR A 265 -10.13 -31.58 -15.68
N ASP A 266 -9.18 -30.75 -16.10
CA ASP A 266 -7.97 -30.39 -15.33
C ASP A 266 -8.16 -29.16 -14.43
N GLY A 267 -9.40 -28.64 -14.35
CA GLY A 267 -9.79 -27.55 -13.49
C GLY A 267 -9.62 -26.14 -14.05
N ALA A 268 -9.02 -25.98 -15.24
CA ALA A 268 -8.96 -24.69 -15.92
C ALA A 268 -10.37 -24.19 -16.28
N LEU A 269 -10.59 -22.87 -16.25
CA LEU A 269 -11.78 -22.30 -16.88
C LEU A 269 -11.55 -22.16 -18.38
N HIS A 270 -12.60 -22.36 -19.16
CA HIS A 270 -12.55 -22.34 -20.61
C HIS A 270 -13.71 -21.55 -21.19
N GLY A 271 -13.39 -20.55 -22.01
CA GLY A 271 -14.33 -19.76 -22.80
C GLY A 271 -14.15 -19.97 -24.29
N ILE A 272 -15.13 -19.53 -25.07
CA ILE A 272 -15.07 -19.50 -26.54
C ILE A 272 -15.37 -18.08 -26.98
N VAL A 273 -14.51 -17.52 -27.83
CA VAL A 273 -14.68 -16.18 -28.41
C VAL A 273 -14.77 -16.33 -29.94
N ASN A 274 -15.99 -16.17 -30.47
CA ASN A 274 -16.25 -16.28 -31.92
C ASN A 274 -16.15 -14.94 -32.64
N SER A 275 -16.37 -13.83 -31.91
CA SER A 275 -16.34 -12.47 -32.43
C SER A 275 -15.85 -11.48 -31.37
N ALA A 276 -15.38 -10.31 -31.81
CA ALA A 276 -14.98 -9.24 -30.89
C ALA A 276 -16.13 -8.68 -30.02
N ALA A 277 -17.37 -9.03 -30.34
CA ALA A 277 -18.55 -8.64 -29.54
C ALA A 277 -18.87 -9.63 -28.41
N ASP A 278 -18.21 -10.78 -28.35
CA ASP A 278 -18.46 -11.77 -27.32
C ASP A 278 -17.94 -11.32 -25.95
N ASN A 279 -18.74 -11.59 -24.93
CA ASN A 279 -18.38 -11.28 -23.55
C ASN A 279 -17.93 -12.56 -22.85
N VAL A 280 -16.61 -12.69 -22.63
CA VAL A 280 -16.01 -13.82 -21.93
C VAL A 280 -15.07 -13.28 -20.85
N HIS A 281 -15.19 -13.79 -19.63
CA HIS A 281 -14.45 -13.31 -18.49
C HIS A 281 -13.99 -14.44 -17.57
N SER A 282 -12.71 -14.44 -17.21
CA SER A 282 -12.12 -15.48 -16.36
C SER A 282 -12.61 -15.46 -14.91
N GLY A 283 -13.20 -14.35 -14.43
CA GLY A 283 -13.16 -14.07 -13.01
C GLY A 283 -11.75 -13.81 -12.54
N VAL A 284 -11.51 -13.92 -11.23
CA VAL A 284 -10.20 -13.70 -10.63
C VAL A 284 -9.28 -14.88 -10.89
N LEU A 285 -8.15 -14.62 -11.53
CA LEU A 285 -7.05 -15.55 -11.79
C LEU A 285 -5.94 -15.32 -10.77
N GLY A 286 -5.69 -16.28 -9.89
CA GLY A 286 -4.60 -16.26 -8.91
C GLY A 286 -3.39 -17.05 -9.39
N ALA A 287 -2.24 -16.85 -8.74
CA ALA A 287 -1.09 -17.73 -8.94
C ALA A 287 -1.39 -19.16 -8.48
N ALA A 288 -0.65 -20.12 -8.98
CA ALA A 288 -0.72 -21.49 -8.49
C ALA A 288 -0.40 -21.54 -6.99
N PRO A 289 -0.99 -22.48 -6.21
CA PRO A 289 -0.82 -22.49 -4.75
C PRO A 289 0.62 -22.50 -4.26
N GLN A 290 1.52 -23.14 -5.00
CA GLN A 290 2.95 -23.17 -4.68
C GLN A 290 3.66 -21.83 -4.88
N ASP A 291 3.11 -20.94 -5.70
CA ASP A 291 3.67 -19.62 -6.02
C ASP A 291 3.04 -18.51 -5.16
N GLN A 292 2.03 -18.84 -4.33
CA GLN A 292 1.39 -17.89 -3.44
C GLN A 292 2.20 -17.71 -2.16
N VAL A 293 2.45 -16.46 -1.79
CA VAL A 293 3.25 -16.12 -0.59
C VAL A 293 2.43 -15.53 0.55
N SER A 294 1.10 -15.45 0.40
CA SER A 294 0.22 -14.88 1.43
C SER A 294 -0.63 -15.93 2.13
N LEU A 295 -0.73 -15.82 3.46
CA LEU A 295 -1.63 -16.63 4.27
C LEU A 295 -2.66 -15.73 5.00
N PRO A 296 -3.92 -16.18 5.14
CA PRO A 296 -4.47 -17.34 4.47
C PRO A 296 -4.59 -17.11 2.97
N ALA A 297 -4.19 -18.10 2.20
CA ALA A 297 -4.50 -18.06 0.77
C ALA A 297 -6.02 -17.87 0.64
N PRO A 298 -6.49 -16.94 -0.19
CA PRO A 298 -7.90 -16.90 -0.52
C PRO A 298 -8.30 -18.26 -1.10
N PRO A 299 -9.59 -18.62 -1.01
CA PRO A 299 -10.07 -19.90 -1.55
C PRO A 299 -9.45 -20.09 -2.94
N PRO A 300 -9.05 -21.31 -3.28
CA PRO A 300 -8.30 -21.58 -4.51
C PRO A 300 -9.08 -20.99 -5.67
N GLY A 301 -8.58 -19.83 -6.14
CA GLY A 301 -9.06 -19.19 -7.34
C GLY A 301 -8.75 -20.08 -8.53
N VAL A 302 -9.25 -19.71 -9.67
CA VAL A 302 -8.82 -20.29 -10.92
C VAL A 302 -7.36 -19.89 -11.13
N THR A 303 -6.51 -20.84 -11.47
CA THR A 303 -5.09 -20.59 -11.74
C THR A 303 -4.78 -20.54 -13.23
N ARG A 304 -5.68 -21.09 -14.06
CA ARG A 304 -5.55 -21.14 -15.52
C ARG A 304 -6.87 -20.81 -16.17
N PHE A 305 -6.78 -20.05 -17.26
CA PHE A 305 -7.93 -19.68 -18.07
C PHE A 305 -7.60 -19.88 -19.55
N ARG A 306 -8.47 -20.60 -20.28
CA ARG A 306 -8.32 -20.90 -21.68
C ARG A 306 -9.40 -20.23 -22.50
N VAL A 307 -9.05 -19.80 -23.70
CA VAL A 307 -10.03 -19.35 -24.69
C VAL A 307 -9.69 -19.94 -26.04
N THR A 308 -10.68 -20.59 -26.63
CA THR A 308 -10.63 -21.07 -28.03
C THR A 308 -11.20 -19.99 -28.96
N PHE A 309 -10.54 -19.79 -30.09
CA PHE A 309 -10.91 -18.81 -31.11
C PHE A 309 -11.25 -19.51 -32.45
N PRO A 310 -12.53 -19.86 -32.68
CA PRO A 310 -12.91 -20.60 -33.89
C PRO A 310 -12.76 -19.82 -35.21
N ASN A 311 -12.80 -18.47 -35.13
CA ASN A 311 -12.86 -17.62 -36.31
C ASN A 311 -11.64 -16.65 -36.37
N PRO A 312 -11.15 -16.32 -37.59
CA PRO A 312 -10.13 -15.28 -37.79
C PRO A 312 -10.63 -13.89 -37.29
N GLY A 313 -9.70 -13.09 -36.78
CA GLY A 313 -10.02 -11.74 -36.32
C GLY A 313 -9.01 -11.17 -35.32
N GLU A 314 -9.26 -9.96 -34.84
CA GLU A 314 -8.53 -9.36 -33.70
C GLU A 314 -9.45 -9.30 -32.49
N PHE A 315 -8.96 -9.82 -31.36
CA PHE A 315 -9.72 -9.97 -30.13
C PHE A 315 -8.99 -9.27 -28.98
N PRO A 316 -9.30 -7.98 -28.74
CA PRO A 316 -8.71 -7.25 -27.61
C PRO A 316 -9.26 -7.77 -26.27
N TYR A 317 -8.40 -7.76 -25.26
CA TYR A 317 -8.77 -8.11 -23.89
C TYR A 317 -8.06 -7.22 -22.88
N ILE A 318 -8.61 -7.16 -21.67
CA ILE A 318 -8.08 -6.36 -20.56
C ILE A 318 -8.08 -7.16 -19.26
N CYS A 319 -7.26 -6.72 -18.30
CA CYS A 319 -7.50 -7.05 -16.89
C CYS A 319 -8.55 -6.08 -16.34
N ALA A 320 -9.69 -6.60 -15.85
CA ALA A 320 -10.76 -5.76 -15.30
C ALA A 320 -10.35 -5.05 -14.00
N ILE A 321 -9.31 -5.55 -13.31
CA ILE A 321 -8.76 -4.94 -12.08
C ILE A 321 -7.72 -3.87 -12.44
N HIS A 322 -6.75 -4.18 -13.31
CA HIS A 322 -5.61 -3.32 -13.61
C HIS A 322 -5.65 -2.70 -15.03
N GLY A 323 -6.80 -2.74 -15.70
CA GLY A 323 -6.96 -2.14 -17.03
C GLY A 323 -6.71 -0.63 -17.03
N GLY A 324 -7.01 0.05 -15.91
CA GLY A 324 -6.69 1.46 -15.67
C GLY A 324 -5.18 1.74 -15.61
N LEU A 325 -4.40 0.77 -15.15
CA LEU A 325 -2.93 0.80 -15.12
C LEU A 325 -2.30 0.40 -16.46
N GLY A 326 -3.11 0.10 -17.48
CA GLY A 326 -2.65 -0.26 -18.82
C GLY A 326 -2.46 -1.75 -19.06
N MET A 327 -2.95 -2.65 -18.21
CA MET A 327 -2.91 -4.09 -18.42
C MET A 327 -3.91 -4.53 -19.48
N LYS A 328 -3.45 -4.54 -20.75
CA LYS A 328 -4.24 -4.81 -21.95
C LYS A 328 -3.46 -5.70 -22.89
N GLY A 329 -4.18 -6.50 -23.67
CA GLY A 329 -3.59 -7.33 -24.72
C GLY A 329 -4.58 -7.58 -25.86
N LYS A 330 -4.13 -8.33 -26.86
CA LYS A 330 -4.96 -8.80 -27.98
C LYS A 330 -4.50 -10.15 -28.50
N VAL A 331 -5.44 -10.95 -28.98
CA VAL A 331 -5.17 -12.15 -29.75
C VAL A 331 -5.49 -11.84 -31.22
N ILE A 332 -4.55 -12.12 -32.11
CA ILE A 332 -4.73 -12.05 -33.56
C ILE A 332 -4.88 -13.48 -34.08
N VAL A 333 -6.01 -13.79 -34.65
CA VAL A 333 -6.34 -15.10 -35.17
C VAL A 333 -6.26 -15.05 -36.69
N LEU A 334 -5.34 -15.82 -37.23
CA LEU A 334 -5.16 -16.00 -38.67
C LEU A 334 -6.11 -17.10 -39.22
N PRO A 335 -6.44 -17.07 -40.50
CA PRO A 335 -7.24 -18.12 -41.15
C PRO A 335 -6.67 -19.53 -41.02
#